data_353333b1320f9a6dca9a1a0bd16870b3
#
_entry.id   353333b1320f9a6dca9a1a0bd16870b3
#
_cell.length_a   1.000
_cell.length_b   1.000
_cell.length_c   1.000
_cell.angle_alpha   90.00
_cell.angle_beta   90.00
_cell.angle_gamma   90.00
#
_symmetry.space_group_name_H-M   'P 1'
#
loop_
_entity.id
_entity.type
_entity.pdbx_description
1 polymer ?
#
loop_
_entity_poly.entity_id
_entity_poly.type
_entity_poly.pdbx_seq_one_letter_code
_entity_poly.pdbx_strand_id
1 'polypeptide(L)'
;MLLQNAGEGLSNMTRMRTWQGAVFALVVACVPGAGAAEATESGTATMAPVASGAETIDPAYYQTPEAFRWRITKTEWKESDERAFGEFVTAIGESQCRTFDECLKGPHNIYRASDPKGMFFYADCADLPYALRAYFAWKNGLPFSYTSGVAAVGHSNDLRYSRYGNYVYARTDVLPHLEGAFPNGRSVLNAINNVVSSAMYRFAPGETKGQLFDFYPVTIARGAIRPGTVIYDPNGHVAVVYKVEDDGRIRFIDAHPDNSLTRGSYGKRFVRASAPMGAGFKNWRPAKLTGAKQGADGTWYGGRVELAADDALADWSDEQFFGTENPRATQWMGARFVYKGERLDYYDYVRAALAKGDVAYEPVGEARLMVRELCDDLHYRAQSIDIAVKAGLSSRAQPGRLPDNIYGTSGDWETYSTPSRDARLKTSFVELREQIARFAEMAETGDPKLDYEGDDVARDIAEAYRQEAEACEVVYTASDGSARRLGFEEARARLFDFSFDPHHCPELRWGATAAEELATCPDGATKRAWYEAQRRLRNQTERAYDVRMGFTLADLKAAVPGSGSDVPPETDVLGLIGEVKAESVSGESVRASTGP
;
A
#
# COMPACT_ATOMS: atom_id res chain seq x y z
N MET A 1 8.38 -3.55 33.08
CA MET A 1 8.90 -4.79 32.46
C MET A 1 8.55 -4.89 30.96
N LEU A 2 7.73 -4.01 30.43
CA LEU A 2 7.34 -3.93 28.98
C LEU A 2 8.19 -2.96 28.14
N LEU A 3 9.05 -2.17 28.76
CA LEU A 3 9.88 -1.14 28.08
C LEU A 3 11.25 -1.65 27.61
N GLN A 4 11.71 -2.83 28.06
CA GLN A 4 13.00 -3.38 27.63
C GLN A 4 12.96 -4.13 26.29
N ASN A 5 11.82 -4.69 25.88
CA ASN A 5 11.73 -5.44 24.63
C ASN A 5 11.57 -4.55 23.37
N ALA A 6 11.13 -3.32 23.51
CA ALA A 6 11.02 -2.38 22.40
C ALA A 6 12.38 -1.84 21.92
N GLY A 7 13.38 -1.82 22.82
CA GLY A 7 14.72 -1.35 22.49
C GLY A 7 15.54 -2.31 21.61
N GLU A 8 15.35 -3.60 21.79
CA GLU A 8 16.10 -4.61 21.02
C GLU A 8 15.59 -4.73 19.56
N GLY A 9 14.31 -4.54 19.34
CA GLY A 9 13.73 -4.55 17.99
C GLY A 9 14.23 -3.40 17.12
N LEU A 10 14.37 -2.20 17.68
CA LEU A 10 14.87 -1.02 16.97
C LEU A 10 16.36 -1.10 16.64
N SER A 11 17.16 -1.70 17.53
CA SER A 11 18.61 -1.90 17.30
C SER A 11 18.87 -2.85 16.12
N ASN A 12 18.01 -3.86 15.92
CA ASN A 12 18.13 -4.77 14.80
C ASN A 12 17.70 -4.15 13.46
N MET A 13 16.70 -3.26 13.46
CA MET A 13 16.31 -2.51 12.25
C MET A 13 17.44 -1.61 11.72
N THR A 14 18.15 -0.91 12.60
CA THR A 14 19.24 0.00 12.20
C THR A 14 20.45 -0.78 11.65
N ARG A 15 20.70 -2.01 12.12
CA ARG A 15 21.80 -2.85 11.61
C ARG A 15 21.50 -3.49 10.24
N MET A 16 20.24 -3.79 9.93
CA MET A 16 19.88 -4.37 8.63
C MET A 16 20.00 -3.37 7.46
N ARG A 17 19.78 -2.07 7.70
CA ARG A 17 19.80 -1.05 6.62
C ARG A 17 21.19 -0.57 6.20
N THR A 18 22.21 -0.73 7.04
CA THR A 18 23.59 -0.31 6.71
C THR A 18 24.31 -1.24 5.71
N TRP A 19 23.70 -2.37 5.33
CA TRP A 19 24.30 -3.33 4.39
C TRP A 19 23.84 -3.16 2.93
N GLN A 20 22.86 -2.32 2.63
CA GLN A 20 22.43 -2.07 1.26
C GLN A 20 23.29 -1.05 0.47
N GLY A 21 24.31 -0.46 1.09
CA GLY A 21 25.18 0.57 0.50
C GLY A 21 26.55 0.10 -0.03
N ALA A 22 26.87 -1.16 0.00
CA ALA A 22 28.23 -1.61 -0.27
C ALA A 22 28.33 -2.79 -1.27
N VAL A 23 27.85 -2.63 -2.49
CA VAL A 23 28.36 -3.40 -3.65
C VAL A 23 28.16 -2.54 -4.90
N PHE A 24 29.20 -2.01 -5.44
CA PHE A 24 29.63 -1.75 -6.80
C PHE A 24 30.43 -0.43 -6.91
N ALA A 25 31.72 -0.56 -6.61
CA ALA A 25 32.70 0.31 -7.21
C ALA A 25 33.82 -0.58 -7.77
N LEU A 26 33.69 -0.99 -9.02
CA LEU A 26 34.79 -1.53 -9.81
C LEU A 26 35.48 -0.36 -10.50
N VAL A 27 36.66 -0.01 -10.00
CA VAL A 27 37.55 0.96 -10.66
C VAL A 27 38.19 0.26 -11.85
N VAL A 28 37.88 0.70 -13.06
CA VAL A 28 38.64 0.35 -14.27
C VAL A 28 39.64 1.46 -14.51
N ALA A 29 40.91 1.11 -14.35
CA ALA A 29 42.02 1.97 -14.75
C ALA A 29 42.24 1.86 -16.27
N CYS A 30 42.18 2.99 -16.95
CA CYS A 30 42.56 3.13 -18.35
C CYS A 30 44.06 3.30 -18.51
N VAL A 31 44.68 2.48 -19.39
CA VAL A 31 45.99 2.74 -20.00
C VAL A 31 45.78 2.80 -21.50
N PRO A 32 46.31 3.79 -22.22
CA PRO A 32 46.14 3.90 -23.67
C PRO A 32 47.27 3.23 -24.44
N GLY A 33 46.92 2.56 -25.53
CA GLY A 33 47.88 2.04 -26.49
C GLY A 33 47.22 1.77 -27.83
N ALA A 34 47.68 2.48 -28.86
CA ALA A 34 47.20 2.45 -30.22
C ALA A 34 47.72 1.20 -31.00
N GLY A 35 46.93 0.75 -31.97
CA GLY A 35 47.39 -0.23 -32.97
C GLY A 35 46.22 -0.75 -33.80
N ALA A 36 46.13 -0.29 -35.05
CA ALA A 36 45.20 -0.80 -36.07
C ALA A 36 45.75 -2.08 -36.71
N ALA A 37 44.87 -3.07 -37.00
CA ALA A 37 45.00 -4.01 -38.10
C ALA A 37 43.70 -4.81 -38.33
N GLU A 38 43.21 -4.69 -39.52
CA GLU A 38 42.53 -5.56 -40.48
C GLU A 38 41.66 -6.76 -40.04
N ALA A 39 40.51 -6.79 -40.72
CA ALA A 39 39.49 -7.86 -40.71
C ALA A 39 39.97 -9.12 -41.46
N THR A 40 39.67 -10.30 -40.92
CA THR A 40 39.45 -11.53 -41.70
C THR A 40 38.46 -12.49 -40.99
N GLU A 41 37.44 -12.85 -41.75
CA GLU A 41 36.70 -14.10 -41.93
C GLU A 41 36.14 -14.91 -40.72
N SER A 42 34.85 -15.15 -40.91
CA SER A 42 33.95 -16.17 -40.39
C SER A 42 34.58 -17.45 -39.79
N GLY A 43 34.34 -17.69 -38.54
CA GLY A 43 34.48 -18.97 -37.88
C GLY A 43 33.19 -19.29 -37.12
N THR A 44 32.47 -20.33 -37.57
CA THR A 44 31.37 -20.97 -36.87
C THR A 44 31.84 -21.48 -35.50
N ALA A 45 31.53 -20.74 -34.44
CA ALA A 45 31.78 -21.22 -33.09
C ALA A 45 30.73 -22.27 -32.72
N THR A 46 31.13 -23.54 -32.75
CA THR A 46 30.44 -24.65 -32.10
C THR A 46 30.35 -24.35 -30.59
N MET A 47 29.13 -24.14 -30.09
CA MET A 47 28.91 -24.06 -28.65
C MET A 47 29.31 -25.38 -28.00
N ALA A 48 30.33 -25.33 -27.14
CA ALA A 48 30.64 -26.43 -26.24
C ALA A 48 29.45 -26.68 -25.29
N PRO A 49 29.14 -27.93 -24.93
CA PRO A 49 28.08 -28.24 -24.01
C PRO A 49 28.37 -27.57 -22.67
N VAL A 50 27.44 -26.76 -22.19
CA VAL A 50 27.47 -26.25 -20.82
C VAL A 50 27.44 -27.47 -19.90
N ALA A 51 28.54 -27.71 -19.22
CA ALA A 51 28.60 -28.72 -18.17
C ALA A 51 27.52 -28.42 -17.17
N SER A 52 26.61 -29.36 -16.93
CA SER A 52 25.64 -29.33 -15.84
C SER A 52 26.43 -29.28 -14.53
N GLY A 53 26.73 -28.09 -14.05
CA GLY A 53 27.23 -27.89 -12.70
C GLY A 53 26.18 -28.43 -11.74
N ALA A 54 26.53 -29.47 -10.98
CA ALA A 54 25.71 -29.87 -9.83
C ALA A 54 25.59 -28.62 -8.94
N GLU A 55 24.40 -28.08 -8.84
CA GLU A 55 24.10 -26.98 -7.88
C GLU A 55 24.54 -27.47 -6.51
N THR A 56 25.56 -26.83 -5.96
CA THR A 56 25.98 -27.08 -4.58
C THR A 56 24.90 -26.48 -3.67
N ILE A 57 24.10 -27.37 -3.12
CA ILE A 57 23.04 -26.98 -2.15
C ILE A 57 23.73 -26.36 -0.94
N ASP A 58 23.23 -25.19 -0.53
CA ASP A 58 23.70 -24.50 0.67
C ASP A 58 23.67 -25.45 1.87
N PRO A 59 24.83 -25.72 2.53
CA PRO A 59 24.89 -26.57 3.71
C PRO A 59 23.92 -26.17 4.82
N ALA A 60 23.48 -24.91 4.87
CA ALA A 60 22.48 -24.42 5.81
C ALA A 60 21.14 -25.16 5.73
N TYR A 61 20.77 -25.71 4.58
CA TYR A 61 19.54 -26.50 4.41
C TYR A 61 19.51 -27.78 5.27
N TYR A 62 20.65 -28.43 5.42
CA TYR A 62 20.76 -29.67 6.22
C TYR A 62 20.72 -29.41 7.72
N GLN A 63 20.98 -28.17 8.13
CA GLN A 63 21.04 -27.79 9.55
C GLN A 63 19.75 -27.12 10.04
N THR A 64 18.70 -27.05 9.20
CA THR A 64 17.45 -26.42 9.59
C THR A 64 16.80 -27.16 10.76
N PRO A 65 16.64 -26.52 11.96
CA PRO A 65 15.96 -27.12 13.09
C PRO A 65 14.52 -27.49 12.74
N GLU A 66 14.00 -28.59 13.29
CA GLU A 66 12.68 -29.15 12.97
C GLU A 66 11.57 -28.10 12.96
N ALA A 67 11.52 -27.25 13.97
CA ALA A 67 10.49 -26.23 14.12
C ALA A 67 10.47 -25.15 13.00
N PHE A 68 11.58 -25.01 12.25
CA PHE A 68 11.71 -24.06 11.13
C PHE A 68 11.61 -24.73 9.76
N ARG A 69 11.52 -26.05 9.68
CA ARG A 69 11.52 -26.76 8.41
C ARG A 69 10.25 -26.47 7.60
N TRP A 70 10.45 -26.10 6.36
CA TRP A 70 9.36 -26.03 5.39
C TRP A 70 9.26 -27.34 4.65
N ARG A 71 8.29 -28.17 5.04
CA ARG A 71 7.98 -29.44 4.38
C ARG A 71 6.91 -29.20 3.32
N ILE A 72 7.10 -29.73 2.11
CA ILE A 72 6.07 -29.70 1.08
C ILE A 72 5.36 -31.05 1.08
N THR A 73 4.09 -31.07 1.48
CA THR A 73 3.26 -32.27 1.56
C THR A 73 2.15 -32.28 0.50
N LYS A 74 1.93 -31.15 -0.18
CA LYS A 74 0.99 -30.96 -1.26
C LYS A 74 1.72 -30.50 -2.51
N THR A 75 1.30 -30.95 -3.68
CA THR A 75 1.97 -30.58 -4.95
C THR A 75 1.34 -29.39 -5.64
N GLU A 76 0.19 -28.89 -5.19
CA GLU A 76 -0.51 -27.77 -5.81
C GLU A 76 -1.38 -27.03 -4.80
N TRP A 77 -1.68 -25.77 -5.10
CA TRP A 77 -2.71 -25.00 -4.45
C TRP A 77 -4.07 -25.37 -5.06
N LYS A 78 -4.94 -25.97 -4.26
CA LYS A 78 -6.33 -26.25 -4.65
C LYS A 78 -7.23 -25.10 -4.24
N GLU A 79 -8.43 -25.06 -4.78
CA GLU A 79 -9.45 -24.07 -4.40
C GLU A 79 -9.73 -24.08 -2.90
N SER A 80 -9.68 -25.26 -2.25
CA SER A 80 -9.81 -25.39 -0.79
C SER A 80 -8.67 -24.68 -0.04
N ASP A 81 -7.45 -24.70 -0.59
CA ASP A 81 -6.31 -24.03 0.01
C ASP A 81 -6.40 -22.51 -0.19
N GLU A 82 -6.87 -22.07 -1.36
CA GLU A 82 -7.15 -20.65 -1.64
C GLU A 82 -8.23 -20.10 -0.71
N ARG A 83 -9.30 -20.85 -0.49
CA ARG A 83 -10.36 -20.48 0.46
C ARG A 83 -9.85 -20.40 1.90
N ALA A 84 -9.09 -21.40 2.36
CA ALA A 84 -8.49 -21.38 3.68
C ALA A 84 -7.47 -20.24 3.86
N PHE A 85 -6.74 -19.89 2.79
CA PHE A 85 -5.89 -18.69 2.79
C PHE A 85 -6.72 -17.42 2.94
N GLY A 86 -7.83 -17.31 2.21
CA GLY A 86 -8.77 -16.21 2.35
C GLY A 86 -9.35 -16.09 3.77
N GLU A 87 -9.74 -17.19 4.39
CA GLU A 87 -10.23 -17.24 5.79
C GLU A 87 -9.14 -16.78 6.78
N PHE A 88 -7.89 -17.20 6.56
CA PHE A 88 -6.75 -16.75 7.36
C PHE A 88 -6.53 -15.23 7.21
N VAL A 89 -6.55 -14.70 5.99
CA VAL A 89 -6.41 -13.26 5.73
C VAL A 89 -7.56 -12.48 6.36
N THR A 90 -8.79 -12.98 6.27
CA THR A 90 -9.97 -12.37 6.91
C THR A 90 -9.78 -12.30 8.42
N ALA A 91 -9.35 -13.39 9.07
CA ALA A 91 -9.14 -13.42 10.52
C ALA A 91 -8.07 -12.40 10.97
N ILE A 92 -6.99 -12.24 10.20
CA ILE A 92 -5.97 -11.21 10.46
C ILE A 92 -6.55 -9.81 10.22
N GLY A 93 -7.27 -9.59 9.14
CA GLY A 93 -7.87 -8.29 8.80
C GLY A 93 -8.90 -7.81 9.81
N GLU A 94 -9.75 -8.69 10.31
CA GLU A 94 -10.78 -8.37 11.31
C GLU A 94 -10.23 -8.25 12.75
N SER A 95 -8.99 -8.68 13.00
CA SER A 95 -8.36 -8.53 14.30
C SER A 95 -8.00 -7.07 14.60
N GLN A 96 -7.77 -6.77 15.90
CA GLN A 96 -7.37 -5.43 16.35
C GLN A 96 -5.85 -5.28 16.49
N CYS A 97 -5.05 -6.21 15.93
CA CYS A 97 -3.61 -6.14 15.97
C CYS A 97 -3.08 -4.91 15.20
N ARG A 98 -2.04 -4.27 15.73
CA ARG A 98 -1.47 -3.03 15.20
C ARG A 98 -0.15 -3.19 14.46
N THR A 99 0.50 -4.34 14.62
CA THR A 99 1.73 -4.68 13.91
C THR A 99 1.62 -6.07 13.30
N PHE A 100 2.39 -6.35 12.25
CA PHE A 100 2.39 -7.68 11.65
C PHE A 100 2.85 -8.76 12.64
N ASP A 101 3.79 -8.42 13.54
CA ASP A 101 4.24 -9.32 14.62
C ASP A 101 3.11 -9.66 15.61
N GLU A 102 2.35 -8.65 16.05
CA GLU A 102 1.18 -8.87 16.91
C GLU A 102 0.12 -9.74 16.24
N CYS A 103 -0.16 -9.51 14.95
CA CYS A 103 -1.15 -10.25 14.21
C CYS A 103 -0.82 -11.73 14.14
N LEU A 104 0.42 -12.08 13.79
CA LEU A 104 0.82 -13.48 13.67
C LEU A 104 0.98 -14.17 15.04
N LYS A 105 1.28 -13.44 16.10
CA LYS A 105 1.32 -13.96 17.49
C LYS A 105 -0.05 -13.97 18.17
N GLY A 106 -1.01 -13.24 17.62
CA GLY A 106 -2.33 -13.05 18.18
C GLY A 106 -3.25 -14.28 18.07
N PRO A 107 -4.37 -14.28 18.81
CA PRO A 107 -5.31 -15.42 18.85
C PRO A 107 -5.99 -15.68 17.50
N HIS A 108 -6.06 -14.71 16.62
CA HIS A 108 -6.68 -14.81 15.28
C HIS A 108 -5.83 -15.65 14.31
N ASN A 109 -4.53 -15.80 14.56
CA ASN A 109 -3.69 -16.71 13.82
C ASN A 109 -3.81 -18.14 14.39
N ILE A 110 -4.51 -19.01 13.67
CA ILE A 110 -4.71 -20.41 14.08
C ILE A 110 -3.40 -21.23 14.09
N TYR A 111 -2.37 -20.78 13.38
CA TYR A 111 -1.07 -21.46 13.27
C TYR A 111 -0.06 -21.07 14.36
N ARG A 112 -0.32 -20.02 15.16
CA ARG A 112 0.62 -19.44 16.12
C ARG A 112 1.24 -20.42 17.08
N ALA A 113 0.48 -21.46 17.48
CA ALA A 113 0.95 -22.50 18.42
C ALA A 113 2.09 -23.36 17.84
N SER A 114 2.22 -23.41 16.51
CA SER A 114 3.28 -24.13 15.79
C SER A 114 4.48 -23.23 15.47
N ASP A 115 4.44 -21.96 15.85
CA ASP A 115 5.55 -21.05 15.58
C ASP A 115 6.73 -21.34 16.51
N PRO A 116 7.96 -21.34 15.97
CA PRO A 116 9.17 -21.43 16.77
C PRO A 116 9.27 -20.29 17.77
N LYS A 117 9.75 -20.58 18.98
CA LYS A 117 9.98 -19.56 20.00
C LYS A 117 10.97 -18.49 19.50
N GLY A 118 10.67 -17.23 19.82
CA GLY A 118 11.53 -16.10 19.45
C GLY A 118 11.41 -15.69 17.96
N MET A 119 10.36 -16.11 17.26
CA MET A 119 10.04 -15.52 15.96
C MET A 119 9.67 -14.04 16.13
N PHE A 120 10.15 -13.24 15.21
CA PHE A 120 9.69 -11.88 14.97
C PHE A 120 9.24 -11.78 13.52
N PHE A 121 8.07 -11.21 13.30
CA PHE A 121 7.48 -11.07 11.99
C PHE A 121 7.50 -9.61 11.58
N TYR A 122 7.99 -9.36 10.38
CA TYR A 122 8.07 -8.04 9.79
C TYR A 122 7.49 -8.06 8.39
N ALA A 123 6.80 -6.99 8.02
CA ALA A 123 6.41 -6.70 6.65
C ALA A 123 6.23 -5.19 6.48
N ASP A 124 6.63 -4.66 5.32
CA ASP A 124 6.12 -3.40 4.79
C ASP A 124 4.93 -3.66 3.83
N CYS A 125 4.47 -2.61 3.13
CA CYS A 125 3.30 -2.75 2.26
C CYS A 125 3.50 -3.75 1.12
N ALA A 126 4.69 -3.81 0.53
CA ALA A 126 5.00 -4.74 -0.57
C ALA A 126 5.25 -6.16 -0.06
N ASP A 127 5.81 -6.28 1.14
CA ASP A 127 6.12 -7.56 1.75
C ASP A 127 4.87 -8.29 2.26
N LEU A 128 3.88 -7.54 2.77
CA LEU A 128 2.72 -8.10 3.47
C LEU A 128 2.00 -9.21 2.70
N PRO A 129 1.64 -9.05 1.40
CA PRO A 129 0.98 -10.11 0.65
C PRO A 129 1.85 -11.38 0.56
N TYR A 130 3.16 -11.21 0.30
CA TYR A 130 4.10 -12.33 0.20
C TYR A 130 4.34 -13.01 1.56
N ALA A 131 4.48 -12.23 2.63
CA ALA A 131 4.69 -12.76 3.97
C ALA A 131 3.48 -13.56 4.46
N LEU A 132 2.25 -13.06 4.24
CA LEU A 132 1.02 -13.80 4.54
C LEU A 132 0.93 -15.10 3.73
N ARG A 133 1.19 -15.04 2.41
CA ARG A 133 1.11 -16.19 1.51
C ARG A 133 2.17 -17.24 1.84
N ALA A 134 3.43 -16.81 2.05
CA ALA A 134 4.54 -17.68 2.41
C ALA A 134 4.33 -18.33 3.78
N TYR A 135 3.90 -17.56 4.78
CA TYR A 135 3.60 -18.08 6.10
C TYR A 135 2.50 -19.15 6.04
N PHE A 136 1.39 -18.86 5.36
CA PHE A 136 0.31 -19.84 5.16
C PHE A 136 0.80 -21.10 4.43
N ALA A 137 1.56 -20.93 3.35
CA ALA A 137 2.12 -22.05 2.59
C ALA A 137 3.06 -22.91 3.44
N TRP A 138 3.93 -22.29 4.24
CA TRP A 138 4.79 -22.99 5.18
C TRP A 138 3.99 -23.85 6.16
N LYS A 139 2.95 -23.26 6.77
CA LYS A 139 2.12 -23.96 7.78
C LYS A 139 1.25 -25.09 7.20
N ASN A 140 0.94 -25.02 5.90
CA ASN A 140 0.05 -25.97 5.22
C ASN A 140 0.77 -26.93 4.27
N GLY A 141 2.11 -26.90 4.23
CA GLY A 141 2.92 -27.78 3.38
C GLY A 141 2.69 -27.59 1.88
N LEU A 142 2.44 -26.36 1.47
CA LEU A 142 2.15 -25.96 0.08
C LEU A 142 3.43 -25.55 -0.66
N PRO A 143 3.52 -25.78 -1.99
CA PRO A 143 4.59 -25.24 -2.81
C PRO A 143 4.52 -23.73 -2.85
N PHE A 144 5.67 -23.06 -2.84
CA PHE A 144 5.76 -21.62 -2.89
C PHE A 144 6.95 -21.18 -3.74
N SER A 145 6.76 -20.16 -4.53
CA SER A 145 7.83 -19.43 -5.19
C SER A 145 7.50 -17.94 -5.17
N TYR A 146 8.50 -17.11 -5.35
CA TYR A 146 8.31 -15.67 -5.42
C TYR A 146 9.24 -15.02 -6.43
N THR A 147 8.79 -13.92 -6.99
CA THR A 147 9.61 -13.07 -7.85
C THR A 147 10.78 -12.52 -7.04
N SER A 148 12.02 -12.84 -7.42
CA SER A 148 13.23 -12.38 -6.75
C SER A 148 14.02 -11.37 -7.56
N GLY A 149 13.62 -11.11 -8.81
CA GLY A 149 14.23 -10.06 -9.62
C GLY A 149 13.34 -9.58 -10.75
N VAL A 150 13.23 -8.25 -10.86
CA VAL A 150 12.52 -7.57 -11.95
C VAL A 150 13.42 -6.55 -12.62
N ALA A 151 13.14 -6.25 -13.87
CA ALA A 151 13.79 -5.18 -14.62
C ALA A 151 12.73 -4.37 -15.38
N ALA A 152 13.02 -3.08 -15.63
CA ALA A 152 12.10 -2.21 -16.31
C ALA A 152 11.88 -2.61 -17.78
N VAL A 153 10.65 -2.47 -18.27
CA VAL A 153 10.33 -2.40 -19.69
C VAL A 153 10.76 -1.01 -20.17
N GLY A 154 11.97 -0.91 -20.75
CA GLY A 154 12.60 0.36 -21.07
C GLY A 154 13.55 0.84 -19.95
N HIS A 155 13.83 2.14 -19.91
CA HIS A 155 14.72 2.72 -18.92
C HIS A 155 13.94 3.20 -17.67
N SER A 156 14.45 2.86 -16.49
CA SER A 156 13.97 3.42 -15.22
C SER A 156 15.11 3.48 -14.21
N ASN A 157 15.20 4.56 -13.46
CA ASN A 157 16.14 4.72 -12.35
C ASN A 157 15.61 4.07 -11.07
N ASP A 158 14.28 3.91 -10.95
CA ASP A 158 13.62 3.23 -9.84
C ASP A 158 12.54 2.30 -10.39
N LEU A 159 12.71 1.00 -10.18
CA LEU A 159 11.80 -0.02 -10.70
C LEU A 159 10.41 0.05 -10.07
N ARG A 160 10.29 0.63 -8.87
CA ARG A 160 9.01 0.84 -8.17
C ARG A 160 8.11 1.83 -8.92
N TYR A 161 8.71 2.66 -9.80
CA TYR A 161 8.05 3.73 -10.52
C TYR A 161 8.31 3.73 -12.02
N SER A 162 8.76 2.60 -12.57
CA SER A 162 8.98 2.44 -14.01
C SER A 162 7.72 2.81 -14.82
N ARG A 163 7.88 3.69 -15.82
CA ARG A 163 6.77 4.24 -16.59
C ARG A 163 6.03 3.18 -17.42
N TYR A 164 6.77 2.19 -17.90
CA TYR A 164 6.25 1.15 -18.79
C TYR A 164 6.10 -0.21 -18.09
N GLY A 165 6.19 -0.22 -16.75
CA GLY A 165 6.15 -1.43 -15.97
C GLY A 165 7.47 -2.21 -15.98
N ASN A 166 7.42 -3.38 -15.40
CA ASN A 166 8.57 -4.27 -15.25
C ASN A 166 8.28 -5.64 -15.87
N TYR A 167 9.33 -6.45 -15.99
CA TYR A 167 9.26 -7.87 -16.32
C TYR A 167 10.13 -8.68 -15.34
N VAL A 168 9.78 -9.94 -15.11
CA VAL A 168 10.51 -10.83 -14.20
C VAL A 168 11.69 -11.49 -14.92
N TYR A 169 12.90 -11.33 -14.39
CA TYR A 169 14.06 -12.05 -14.88
C TYR A 169 14.53 -13.16 -13.92
N ALA A 170 14.12 -13.11 -12.64
CA ALA A 170 14.48 -14.11 -11.65
C ALA A 170 13.32 -14.44 -10.71
N ARG A 171 13.21 -15.73 -10.36
CA ARG A 171 12.29 -16.28 -9.38
C ARG A 171 13.05 -17.20 -8.43
N THR A 172 12.55 -17.32 -7.22
CA THR A 172 13.08 -18.24 -6.21
C THR A 172 12.01 -19.24 -5.83
N ASP A 173 12.28 -20.50 -6.04
CA ASP A 173 11.46 -21.61 -5.58
C ASP A 173 11.85 -22.00 -4.15
N VAL A 174 10.86 -22.12 -3.28
CA VAL A 174 11.05 -22.56 -1.88
C VAL A 174 10.76 -24.05 -1.81
N LEU A 175 11.80 -24.85 -2.03
CA LEU A 175 11.70 -26.29 -2.17
C LEU A 175 12.73 -27.03 -1.28
N PRO A 176 12.38 -28.19 -0.69
CA PRO A 176 13.36 -29.13 -0.19
C PRO A 176 14.03 -29.83 -1.39
N HIS A 177 15.29 -29.48 -1.68
CA HIS A 177 15.97 -29.97 -2.88
C HIS A 177 16.34 -31.47 -2.81
N LEU A 178 16.75 -31.93 -1.64
CA LEU A 178 17.10 -33.33 -1.36
C LEU A 178 16.46 -33.82 -0.08
N GLU A 179 16.33 -35.13 0.05
CA GLU A 179 15.84 -35.76 1.27
C GLU A 179 16.68 -35.35 2.49
N GLY A 180 16.01 -34.82 3.52
CA GLY A 180 16.66 -34.27 4.71
C GLY A 180 17.09 -32.80 4.63
N ALA A 181 17.08 -32.17 3.44
CA ALA A 181 17.43 -30.76 3.26
C ALA A 181 16.16 -29.90 3.14
N PHE A 182 15.86 -29.08 4.15
CA PHE A 182 14.64 -28.29 4.22
C PHE A 182 14.91 -26.79 4.20
N PRO A 183 14.13 -26.00 3.44
CA PRO A 183 14.11 -24.55 3.59
C PRO A 183 13.77 -24.18 5.04
N ASN A 184 14.38 -23.11 5.52
CA ASN A 184 14.10 -22.54 6.82
C ASN A 184 13.00 -21.46 6.67
N GLY A 185 11.82 -21.69 7.22
CA GLY A 185 10.68 -20.78 7.07
C GLY A 185 10.97 -19.34 7.55
N ARG A 186 11.75 -19.17 8.66
CA ARG A 186 12.20 -17.84 9.10
C ARG A 186 13.10 -17.18 8.05
N SER A 187 14.06 -17.94 7.52
CA SER A 187 15.00 -17.40 6.53
C SER A 187 14.29 -17.00 5.24
N VAL A 188 13.26 -17.76 4.82
CA VAL A 188 12.42 -17.43 3.66
C VAL A 188 11.66 -16.12 3.90
N LEU A 189 10.99 -15.95 5.04
CA LEU A 189 10.28 -14.71 5.38
C LEU A 189 11.23 -13.51 5.41
N ASN A 190 12.42 -13.68 5.99
CA ASN A 190 13.44 -12.62 5.99
C ASN A 190 13.97 -12.32 4.58
N ALA A 191 14.11 -13.34 3.71
CA ALA A 191 14.54 -13.14 2.32
C ALA A 191 13.48 -12.35 1.53
N ILE A 192 12.20 -12.65 1.73
CA ILE A 192 11.08 -11.88 1.15
C ILE A 192 11.21 -10.41 1.53
N ASN A 193 11.33 -10.10 2.82
CA ASN A 193 11.45 -8.72 3.31
C ASN A 193 12.67 -7.95 2.77
N ASN A 194 13.71 -8.65 2.33
CA ASN A 194 14.90 -8.04 1.77
C ASN A 194 14.87 -7.88 0.25
N VAL A 195 14.03 -8.65 -0.45
CA VAL A 195 14.05 -8.77 -1.90
C VAL A 195 12.80 -8.18 -2.54
N VAL A 196 11.63 -8.40 -1.93
CA VAL A 196 10.35 -7.93 -2.46
C VAL A 196 10.25 -6.41 -2.33
N SER A 197 9.64 -5.79 -3.32
CA SER A 197 9.28 -4.37 -3.30
C SER A 197 8.05 -4.15 -4.17
N SER A 198 7.48 -2.96 -4.14
CA SER A 198 6.33 -2.61 -4.98
C SER A 198 6.59 -2.74 -6.50
N ALA A 199 7.87 -2.86 -6.90
CA ALA A 199 8.26 -3.15 -8.29
C ALA A 199 7.75 -4.51 -8.81
N MET A 200 7.53 -5.49 -7.90
CA MET A 200 7.03 -6.84 -8.23
C MET A 200 5.53 -6.85 -8.60
N TYR A 201 4.84 -5.77 -8.34
CA TYR A 201 3.42 -5.60 -8.66
C TYR A 201 3.18 -4.77 -9.92
N ARG A 202 4.25 -4.10 -10.42
CA ARG A 202 4.20 -3.11 -11.48
C ARG A 202 4.46 -3.74 -12.84
N PHE A 203 3.40 -4.27 -13.46
CA PHE A 203 3.48 -4.92 -14.78
C PHE A 203 2.19 -4.71 -15.59
N ALA A 204 2.33 -4.68 -16.91
CA ALA A 204 1.19 -4.63 -17.81
C ALA A 204 0.40 -5.96 -17.78
N PRO A 205 -0.93 -5.93 -17.94
CA PRO A 205 -1.68 -7.16 -18.17
C PRO A 205 -1.16 -7.84 -19.44
N GLY A 206 -0.95 -9.16 -19.36
CA GLY A 206 -0.42 -9.94 -20.47
C GLY A 206 1.05 -9.66 -20.81
N GLU A 207 1.85 -9.13 -19.87
CA GLU A 207 3.31 -9.00 -20.07
C GLU A 207 3.94 -10.37 -20.30
N THR A 208 4.59 -10.53 -21.44
CA THR A 208 5.18 -11.81 -21.87
C THR A 208 6.71 -11.84 -21.82
N LYS A 209 7.35 -10.69 -21.55
CA LYS A 209 8.80 -10.64 -21.42
C LYS A 209 9.24 -11.27 -20.10
N GLY A 210 10.23 -12.16 -20.17
CA GLY A 210 10.77 -12.86 -19.02
C GLY A 210 9.89 -13.99 -18.52
N GLN A 211 9.84 -14.16 -17.19
CA GLN A 211 9.03 -15.17 -16.52
C GLN A 211 7.69 -14.59 -16.07
N LEU A 212 6.74 -15.45 -15.71
CA LEU A 212 5.45 -15.01 -15.18
C LEU A 212 5.64 -14.29 -13.83
N PHE A 213 4.85 -13.23 -13.62
CA PHE A 213 4.69 -12.62 -12.30
C PHE A 213 3.91 -13.56 -11.38
N ASP A 214 4.02 -13.35 -10.07
CA ASP A 214 3.26 -14.11 -9.06
C ASP A 214 1.76 -13.82 -9.13
N PHE A 215 1.41 -12.69 -9.72
CA PHE A 215 0.06 -12.16 -9.77
C PHE A 215 -0.45 -12.05 -11.21
N TYR A 216 -1.77 -11.91 -11.33
CA TYR A 216 -2.44 -11.56 -12.58
C TYR A 216 -3.57 -10.57 -12.30
N PRO A 217 -3.92 -9.69 -13.26
CA PRO A 217 -5.06 -8.79 -13.15
C PRO A 217 -6.35 -9.60 -13.20
N VAL A 218 -7.29 -9.26 -12.32
CA VAL A 218 -8.53 -10.01 -12.12
C VAL A 218 -9.74 -9.21 -12.58
N THR A 219 -10.79 -9.91 -13.02
CA THR A 219 -12.07 -9.30 -13.33
C THR A 219 -12.70 -8.65 -12.10
N ILE A 220 -13.41 -7.54 -12.30
CA ILE A 220 -14.12 -6.83 -11.24
C ILE A 220 -15.47 -7.53 -11.03
N ALA A 221 -15.45 -8.57 -10.24
CA ALA A 221 -16.64 -9.35 -9.92
C ALA A 221 -16.55 -9.93 -8.51
N ARG A 222 -17.73 -10.10 -7.87
CA ARG A 222 -17.83 -10.79 -6.59
C ARG A 222 -17.35 -12.24 -6.73
N GLY A 223 -16.46 -12.67 -5.84
CA GLY A 223 -15.81 -13.98 -5.88
C GLY A 223 -14.47 -13.97 -6.62
N ALA A 224 -14.29 -13.16 -7.66
CA ALA A 224 -12.99 -12.92 -8.25
C ALA A 224 -12.14 -12.01 -7.34
N ILE A 225 -12.67 -10.88 -6.89
CA ILE A 225 -12.09 -10.10 -5.79
C ILE A 225 -12.53 -10.73 -4.47
N ARG A 226 -11.57 -11.20 -3.68
CA ARG A 226 -11.79 -12.01 -2.48
C ARG A 226 -10.69 -11.76 -1.44
N PRO A 227 -10.85 -12.22 -0.18
CA PRO A 227 -9.76 -12.15 0.80
C PRO A 227 -8.48 -12.80 0.25
N GLY A 228 -7.36 -12.06 0.35
CA GLY A 228 -6.08 -12.41 -0.26
C GLY A 228 -5.81 -11.77 -1.63
N THR A 229 -6.82 -11.16 -2.27
CA THR A 229 -6.61 -10.30 -3.44
C THR A 229 -5.75 -9.11 -3.05
N VAL A 230 -4.78 -8.76 -3.89
CA VAL A 230 -3.89 -7.62 -3.69
C VAL A 230 -4.44 -6.40 -4.40
N ILE A 231 -4.36 -5.25 -3.75
CA ILE A 231 -4.60 -3.93 -4.34
C ILE A 231 -3.25 -3.27 -4.54
N TYR A 232 -2.91 -2.91 -5.77
CA TYR A 232 -1.69 -2.18 -6.08
C TYR A 232 -2.00 -0.75 -6.52
N ASP A 233 -1.51 0.23 -5.76
CA ASP A 233 -1.49 1.64 -6.13
C ASP A 233 -0.20 1.92 -6.92
N PRO A 234 -0.26 2.49 -8.14
CA PRO A 234 0.91 2.73 -9.00
C PRO A 234 1.92 3.70 -8.37
N ASN A 235 1.52 4.38 -7.31
CA ASN A 235 2.36 5.23 -6.49
C ASN A 235 3.20 4.44 -5.46
N GLY A 236 3.33 3.13 -5.65
CA GLY A 236 4.25 2.26 -4.89
C GLY A 236 3.64 1.69 -3.61
N HIS A 237 2.33 1.77 -3.42
CA HIS A 237 1.65 1.21 -2.25
C HIS A 237 0.92 -0.09 -2.57
N VAL A 238 0.87 -0.99 -1.60
CA VAL A 238 0.24 -2.31 -1.74
C VAL A 238 -0.62 -2.59 -0.51
N ALA A 239 -1.82 -3.12 -0.73
CA ALA A 239 -2.72 -3.57 0.33
C ALA A 239 -3.30 -4.95 0.01
N VAL A 240 -3.89 -5.60 0.99
CA VAL A 240 -4.53 -6.92 0.85
C VAL A 240 -6.00 -6.82 1.22
N VAL A 241 -6.87 -7.28 0.33
CA VAL A 241 -8.30 -7.41 0.63
C VAL A 241 -8.49 -8.46 1.71
N TYR A 242 -9.19 -8.13 2.79
CA TYR A 242 -9.57 -9.12 3.80
C TYR A 242 -11.08 -9.38 3.84
N LYS A 243 -11.90 -8.50 3.23
CA LYS A 243 -13.35 -8.67 3.18
C LYS A 243 -13.95 -7.90 2.01
N VAL A 244 -15.01 -8.45 1.42
CA VAL A 244 -15.91 -7.75 0.49
C VAL A 244 -17.29 -7.77 1.11
N GLU A 245 -17.78 -6.60 1.51
CA GLU A 245 -19.07 -6.42 2.16
C GLU A 245 -20.23 -6.72 1.18
N ASP A 246 -21.44 -6.90 1.72
CA ASP A 246 -22.60 -7.23 0.90
C ASP A 246 -23.03 -6.07 -0.02
N ASP A 247 -22.76 -4.85 0.40
CA ASP A 247 -22.98 -3.63 -0.38
C ASP A 247 -21.86 -3.30 -1.39
N GLY A 248 -20.89 -4.20 -1.55
CA GLY A 248 -19.79 -4.10 -2.51
C GLY A 248 -18.57 -3.33 -2.00
N ARG A 249 -18.58 -2.78 -0.79
CA ARG A 249 -17.39 -2.17 -0.20
C ARG A 249 -16.31 -3.21 0.02
N ILE A 250 -15.05 -2.83 -0.28
CA ILE A 250 -13.88 -3.67 -0.10
C ILE A 250 -13.13 -3.17 1.14
N ARG A 251 -12.89 -4.08 2.08
CA ARG A 251 -12.05 -3.83 3.25
C ARG A 251 -10.65 -4.35 3.00
N PHE A 252 -9.65 -3.55 3.31
CA PHE A 252 -8.25 -3.93 3.13
C PHE A 252 -7.44 -3.77 4.42
N ILE A 253 -6.29 -4.44 4.45
CA ILE A 253 -5.23 -4.28 5.43
C ILE A 253 -3.93 -3.97 4.67
N ASP A 254 -3.13 -3.06 5.19
CA ASP A 254 -1.81 -2.72 4.65
C ASP A 254 -0.77 -2.57 5.75
N ALA A 255 0.49 -2.76 5.39
CA ALA A 255 1.62 -2.62 6.30
C ALA A 255 2.49 -1.43 5.92
N HIS A 256 3.29 -0.97 6.86
CA HIS A 256 4.17 0.17 6.70
C HIS A 256 5.61 -0.17 7.10
N PRO A 257 6.62 0.61 6.66
CA PRO A 257 8.03 0.33 6.95
C PRO A 257 8.41 0.26 8.43
N ASP A 258 7.55 0.75 9.32
CA ASP A 258 7.69 0.63 10.77
C ASP A 258 7.06 -0.63 11.35
N ASN A 259 6.61 -1.56 10.51
CA ASN A 259 5.89 -2.79 10.84
C ASN A 259 4.44 -2.59 11.33
N SER A 260 3.94 -1.35 11.33
CA SER A 260 2.55 -1.08 11.70
C SER A 260 1.60 -1.54 10.60
N LEU A 261 0.36 -1.85 11.00
CA LEU A 261 -0.73 -2.23 10.11
C LEU A 261 -1.87 -1.23 10.23
N THR A 262 -2.39 -0.82 9.07
CA THR A 262 -3.62 -0.05 8.99
C THR A 262 -4.72 -0.82 8.26
N ARG A 263 -5.95 -0.37 8.43
CA ARG A 263 -7.15 -0.93 7.81
C ARG A 263 -7.98 0.19 7.23
N GLY A 264 -8.70 -0.09 6.17
CA GLY A 264 -9.57 0.91 5.57
C GLY A 264 -10.48 0.33 4.52
N SER A 265 -11.28 1.20 3.93
CA SER A 265 -12.12 0.91 2.77
C SER A 265 -11.42 1.34 1.48
N TYR A 266 -11.56 0.53 0.43
CA TYR A 266 -11.10 0.88 -0.91
C TYR A 266 -11.91 2.05 -1.46
N GLY A 267 -11.21 3.05 -1.99
CA GLY A 267 -11.80 4.24 -2.56
C GLY A 267 -10.77 5.04 -3.37
N LYS A 268 -11.01 6.33 -3.55
CA LYS A 268 -10.18 7.24 -4.35
C LYS A 268 -8.75 7.39 -3.81
N ARG A 269 -8.50 6.94 -2.57
CA ARG A 269 -7.13 6.84 -2.00
C ARG A 269 -6.22 5.88 -2.79
N PHE A 270 -6.78 4.95 -3.58
CA PHE A 270 -6.05 4.11 -4.53
C PHE A 270 -6.23 4.65 -5.94
N VAL A 271 -5.14 5.02 -6.58
CA VAL A 271 -5.19 5.69 -7.88
C VAL A 271 -5.35 4.67 -9.00
N ARG A 272 -6.30 4.92 -9.90
CA ARG A 272 -6.40 4.22 -11.18
C ARG A 272 -5.31 4.75 -12.13
N ALA A 273 -4.63 3.86 -12.85
CA ALA A 273 -3.54 4.24 -13.74
C ALA A 273 -3.53 3.43 -15.05
N SER A 274 -2.59 3.75 -15.92
CA SER A 274 -2.42 3.06 -17.21
C SER A 274 -2.04 1.59 -17.04
N ALA A 275 -2.43 0.77 -18.02
CA ALA A 275 -2.15 -0.67 -18.03
C ALA A 275 -0.67 -1.03 -17.77
N PRO A 276 0.34 -0.35 -18.38
CA PRO A 276 1.74 -0.64 -18.10
C PRO A 276 2.15 -0.47 -16.63
N MET A 277 1.50 0.44 -15.90
CA MET A 277 1.75 0.64 -14.47
C MET A 277 1.12 -0.45 -13.60
N GLY A 278 0.14 -1.19 -14.13
CA GLY A 278 -0.43 -2.36 -13.50
C GLY A 278 -1.21 -2.11 -12.22
N ALA A 279 -1.77 -0.91 -12.03
CA ALA A 279 -2.59 -0.57 -10.86
C ALA A 279 -3.84 -1.45 -10.74
N GLY A 280 -4.37 -1.56 -9.52
CA GLY A 280 -5.65 -2.21 -9.25
C GLY A 280 -5.54 -3.59 -8.63
N PHE A 281 -6.56 -4.42 -8.86
CA PHE A 281 -6.73 -5.71 -8.20
C PHE A 281 -5.96 -6.82 -8.91
N LYS A 282 -5.31 -7.67 -8.11
CA LYS A 282 -4.50 -8.79 -8.59
C LYS A 282 -4.71 -10.01 -7.70
N ASN A 283 -4.87 -11.17 -8.31
CA ASN A 283 -4.86 -12.44 -7.59
C ASN A 283 -3.54 -13.18 -7.77
N TRP A 284 -3.23 -14.06 -6.83
CA TRP A 284 -2.11 -14.98 -6.92
C TRP A 284 -2.34 -15.99 -8.04
N ARG A 285 -1.32 -16.24 -8.85
CA ARG A 285 -1.35 -17.36 -9.79
C ARG A 285 -1.36 -18.69 -9.04
N PRO A 286 -2.23 -19.62 -9.42
CA PRO A 286 -2.13 -21.00 -8.93
C PRO A 286 -0.73 -21.57 -9.18
N ALA A 287 -0.14 -22.16 -8.13
CA ALA A 287 1.20 -22.73 -8.16
C ALA A 287 1.14 -24.24 -8.05
N LYS A 288 1.94 -24.93 -8.87
CA LYS A 288 2.04 -26.39 -8.90
C LYS A 288 3.49 -26.82 -8.88
N LEU A 289 3.81 -27.81 -8.06
CA LEU A 289 5.12 -28.46 -8.01
C LEU A 289 5.19 -29.55 -9.08
N THR A 290 6.16 -29.48 -9.97
CA THR A 290 6.36 -30.43 -11.06
C THR A 290 7.75 -31.07 -10.96
N GLY A 291 7.89 -32.33 -11.39
CA GLY A 291 9.16 -33.05 -11.40
C GLY A 291 9.70 -33.48 -10.04
N ALA A 292 8.98 -33.23 -8.94
CA ALA A 292 9.36 -33.64 -7.59
C ALA A 292 9.11 -35.13 -7.35
N LYS A 293 9.81 -35.68 -6.36
CA LYS A 293 9.63 -37.06 -5.88
C LYS A 293 9.24 -37.04 -4.41
N GLN A 294 8.29 -37.89 -4.03
CA GLN A 294 7.89 -38.02 -2.63
C GLN A 294 8.84 -38.96 -1.90
N GLY A 295 9.41 -38.48 -0.79
CA GLY A 295 10.22 -39.28 0.10
C GLY A 295 9.40 -40.15 1.06
N ALA A 296 10.07 -40.99 1.81
CA ALA A 296 9.46 -41.89 2.77
C ALA A 296 8.74 -41.16 3.93
N ASP A 297 9.14 -39.92 4.21
CA ASP A 297 8.54 -39.04 5.22
C ASP A 297 7.28 -38.28 4.73
N GLY A 298 6.85 -38.55 3.49
CA GLY A 298 5.70 -37.89 2.86
C GLY A 298 6.01 -36.51 2.28
N THR A 299 7.24 -36.02 2.42
CA THR A 299 7.67 -34.74 1.86
C THR A 299 8.01 -34.89 0.36
N TRP A 300 7.66 -33.89 -0.45
CA TRP A 300 8.06 -33.80 -1.83
C TRP A 300 9.41 -33.08 -1.96
N TYR A 301 10.34 -33.67 -2.69
CA TYR A 301 11.72 -33.21 -2.85
C TYR A 301 12.05 -32.92 -4.31
N GLY A 302 12.81 -31.86 -4.55
CA GLY A 302 13.24 -31.45 -5.87
C GLY A 302 12.11 -30.92 -6.73
N GLY A 303 12.32 -30.92 -8.05
CA GLY A 303 11.35 -30.36 -8.99
C GLY A 303 11.46 -28.84 -9.12
N ARG A 304 10.38 -28.23 -9.59
CA ARG A 304 10.24 -26.77 -9.73
C ARG A 304 8.79 -26.36 -9.50
N VAL A 305 8.58 -25.09 -9.13
CA VAL A 305 7.24 -24.50 -9.03
C VAL A 305 6.86 -23.88 -10.37
N GLU A 306 5.76 -24.33 -10.94
CA GLU A 306 5.16 -23.77 -12.15
C GLU A 306 3.92 -22.94 -11.78
N LEU A 307 3.79 -21.77 -12.40
CA LEU A 307 2.64 -20.88 -12.24
C LEU A 307 1.70 -21.06 -13.43
N ALA A 308 0.38 -20.95 -13.16
CA ALA A 308 -0.63 -20.98 -14.22
C ALA A 308 -0.45 -19.80 -15.19
N ALA A 309 -0.50 -20.09 -16.50
CA ALA A 309 -0.50 -19.08 -17.55
C ALA A 309 -1.84 -18.35 -17.65
N ASP A 310 -1.89 -17.20 -18.34
CA ASP A 310 -3.07 -16.33 -18.43
C ASP A 310 -4.30 -17.05 -19.01
N ASP A 311 -4.10 -17.90 -19.99
CA ASP A 311 -5.14 -18.70 -20.67
C ASP A 311 -5.75 -19.80 -19.78
N ALA A 312 -5.10 -20.15 -18.69
CA ALA A 312 -5.60 -21.11 -17.71
C ALA A 312 -6.38 -20.44 -16.56
N LEU A 313 -6.50 -19.10 -16.54
CA LEU A 313 -7.11 -18.31 -15.48
C LEU A 313 -8.51 -17.82 -15.89
N ALA A 314 -9.54 -18.39 -15.30
CA ALA A 314 -10.94 -18.10 -15.69
C ALA A 314 -11.37 -16.66 -15.34
N ASP A 315 -10.76 -16.05 -14.36
CA ASP A 315 -11.04 -14.70 -13.85
C ASP A 315 -9.98 -13.66 -14.26
N TRP A 316 -9.08 -14.01 -15.19
CA TRP A 316 -8.15 -13.04 -15.77
C TRP A 316 -8.89 -11.99 -16.59
N SER A 317 -8.61 -10.71 -16.35
CA SER A 317 -9.22 -9.60 -17.10
C SER A 317 -8.35 -8.35 -17.05
N ASP A 318 -8.39 -7.58 -18.13
CA ASP A 318 -7.79 -6.25 -18.24
C ASP A 318 -8.83 -5.10 -18.18
N GLU A 319 -10.10 -5.42 -17.88
CA GLU A 319 -11.20 -4.45 -17.87
C GLU A 319 -10.98 -3.27 -16.92
N GLN A 320 -10.28 -3.49 -15.80
CA GLN A 320 -9.95 -2.42 -14.87
C GLN A 320 -9.08 -1.31 -15.49
N PHE A 321 -8.40 -1.60 -16.60
CA PHE A 321 -7.59 -0.63 -17.35
C PHE A 321 -8.35 -0.02 -18.52
N PHE A 322 -9.08 -0.82 -19.28
CA PHE A 322 -9.67 -0.43 -20.56
C PHE A 322 -11.18 -0.23 -20.53
N GLY A 323 -11.84 -0.60 -19.42
CA GLY A 323 -13.30 -0.50 -19.26
C GLY A 323 -14.05 -1.68 -19.85
N THR A 324 -15.38 -1.64 -19.70
CA THR A 324 -16.27 -2.73 -20.08
C THR A 324 -16.86 -2.57 -21.48
N GLU A 325 -17.00 -1.34 -22.00
CA GLU A 325 -17.58 -1.06 -23.32
C GLU A 325 -16.59 -1.22 -24.48
N ASN A 326 -15.31 -0.99 -24.22
CA ASN A 326 -14.28 -1.05 -25.26
C ASN A 326 -13.03 -1.78 -24.77
N PRO A 327 -13.08 -3.11 -24.68
CA PRO A 327 -11.95 -3.92 -24.18
C PRO A 327 -10.69 -3.82 -25.07
N ARG A 328 -10.77 -3.19 -26.24
CA ARG A 328 -9.61 -2.92 -27.13
C ARG A 328 -9.17 -1.46 -27.08
N ALA A 329 -9.69 -0.65 -26.15
CA ALA A 329 -9.24 0.72 -26.00
C ALA A 329 -7.76 0.73 -25.61
N THR A 330 -6.94 1.46 -26.36
CA THR A 330 -5.51 1.61 -26.08
C THR A 330 -5.24 2.71 -25.05
N GLN A 331 -6.25 3.53 -24.73
CA GLN A 331 -6.14 4.66 -23.82
C GLN A 331 -6.97 4.42 -22.56
N TRP A 332 -6.30 4.16 -21.47
CA TRP A 332 -6.92 3.92 -20.17
C TRP A 332 -7.74 5.11 -19.64
N MET A 333 -7.37 6.36 -19.99
CA MET A 333 -8.14 7.56 -19.62
C MET A 333 -9.50 7.63 -20.30
N GLY A 334 -9.67 7.01 -21.47
CA GLY A 334 -10.92 6.93 -22.19
C GLY A 334 -11.76 5.70 -21.83
N ALA A 335 -11.35 4.91 -20.85
CA ALA A 335 -12.09 3.74 -20.41
C ALA A 335 -13.48 4.12 -19.91
N ARG A 336 -14.47 3.29 -20.27
CA ARG A 336 -15.86 3.44 -19.88
C ARG A 336 -16.30 2.20 -19.13
N PHE A 337 -16.91 2.42 -17.98
CA PHE A 337 -17.42 1.35 -17.13
C PHE A 337 -18.94 1.37 -17.17
N VAL A 338 -19.53 0.30 -17.65
CA VAL A 338 -20.98 0.11 -17.74
C VAL A 338 -21.36 -1.13 -16.93
N TYR A 339 -22.30 -0.96 -16.02
CA TYR A 339 -22.86 -2.05 -15.23
C TYR A 339 -24.39 -2.00 -15.29
N LYS A 340 -25.03 -3.11 -15.68
CA LYS A 340 -26.51 -3.20 -15.87
C LYS A 340 -27.09 -2.09 -16.75
N GLY A 341 -26.34 -1.60 -17.75
CA GLY A 341 -26.77 -0.55 -18.68
C GLY A 341 -26.51 0.88 -18.17
N GLU A 342 -26.05 1.07 -16.97
CA GLU A 342 -25.67 2.36 -16.41
C GLU A 342 -24.16 2.60 -16.54
N ARG A 343 -23.81 3.83 -16.93
CA ARG A 343 -22.42 4.28 -16.99
C ARG A 343 -22.01 4.86 -15.65
N LEU A 344 -20.99 4.24 -15.05
CA LEU A 344 -20.47 4.59 -13.74
C LEU A 344 -19.04 5.12 -13.84
N ASP A 345 -18.57 5.85 -12.84
CA ASP A 345 -17.14 6.05 -12.64
C ASP A 345 -16.49 4.71 -12.24
N TYR A 346 -15.16 4.69 -12.19
CA TYR A 346 -14.45 3.45 -11.91
C TYR A 346 -14.73 2.89 -10.50
N TYR A 347 -14.79 3.75 -9.50
CA TYR A 347 -14.97 3.31 -8.10
C TYR A 347 -16.40 2.86 -7.84
N ASP A 348 -17.38 3.57 -8.41
CA ASP A 348 -18.78 3.17 -8.38
C ASP A 348 -19.01 1.87 -9.14
N TYR A 349 -18.34 1.68 -10.29
CA TYR A 349 -18.37 0.43 -11.02
C TYR A 349 -17.85 -0.74 -10.18
N VAL A 350 -16.68 -0.56 -9.53
CA VAL A 350 -16.11 -1.58 -8.64
C VAL A 350 -17.12 -1.95 -7.54
N ARG A 351 -17.70 -0.95 -6.88
CA ARG A 351 -18.69 -1.19 -5.82
C ARG A 351 -19.94 -1.91 -6.35
N ALA A 352 -20.51 -1.43 -7.45
CA ALA A 352 -21.71 -2.01 -8.03
C ALA A 352 -21.51 -3.46 -8.53
N ALA A 353 -20.36 -3.75 -9.13
CA ALA A 353 -20.02 -5.10 -9.59
C ALA A 353 -19.79 -6.10 -8.45
N LEU A 354 -19.44 -5.60 -7.26
CA LEU A 354 -19.19 -6.42 -6.07
C LEU A 354 -20.37 -6.51 -5.11
N ALA A 355 -21.39 -5.67 -5.25
CA ALA A 355 -22.59 -5.71 -4.42
C ALA A 355 -23.39 -7.01 -4.63
N LYS A 356 -24.02 -7.52 -3.57
CA LYS A 356 -25.03 -8.58 -3.65
C LYS A 356 -26.37 -7.97 -4.08
N GLY A 357 -26.69 -8.06 -5.35
CA GLY A 357 -27.89 -7.42 -5.91
C GLY A 357 -27.59 -6.03 -6.48
N ASP A 358 -28.49 -5.08 -6.25
CA ASP A 358 -28.28 -3.69 -6.64
C ASP A 358 -27.48 -2.96 -5.57
N VAL A 359 -26.64 -2.00 -6.00
CA VAL A 359 -25.88 -1.20 -5.06
C VAL A 359 -26.82 -0.29 -4.26
N ALA A 360 -26.66 -0.29 -2.94
CA ALA A 360 -27.35 0.61 -2.03
C ALA A 360 -26.33 1.36 -1.17
N TYR A 361 -26.63 2.63 -0.90
CA TYR A 361 -25.80 3.50 -0.07
C TYR A 361 -26.55 3.81 1.21
N GLU A 362 -26.01 3.35 2.35
CA GLU A 362 -26.53 3.71 3.68
C GLU A 362 -25.75 4.92 4.20
N PRO A 363 -26.29 6.16 4.05
CA PRO A 363 -25.51 7.39 4.15
C PRO A 363 -24.98 7.66 5.56
N VAL A 364 -25.75 7.32 6.59
CA VAL A 364 -25.39 7.60 7.99
C VAL A 364 -24.28 6.67 8.48
N GLY A 365 -24.40 5.37 8.23
CA GLY A 365 -23.38 4.38 8.61
C GLY A 365 -22.10 4.52 7.79
N GLU A 366 -22.21 4.89 6.50
CA GLU A 366 -21.03 5.17 5.68
C GLU A 366 -20.29 6.41 6.19
N ALA A 367 -20.98 7.49 6.51
CA ALA A 367 -20.35 8.67 7.10
C ALA A 367 -19.64 8.33 8.45
N ARG A 368 -20.31 7.55 9.34
CA ARG A 368 -19.69 7.04 10.57
C ARG A 368 -18.41 6.26 10.31
N LEU A 369 -18.47 5.32 9.35
CA LEU A 369 -17.32 4.49 9.01
C LEU A 369 -16.15 5.33 8.51
N MET A 370 -16.40 6.29 7.60
CA MET A 370 -15.35 7.16 7.05
C MET A 370 -14.69 8.01 8.14
N VAL A 371 -15.46 8.55 9.10
CA VAL A 371 -14.88 9.32 10.23
C VAL A 371 -14.03 8.42 11.13
N ARG A 372 -14.46 7.19 11.42
CA ARG A 372 -13.66 6.21 12.20
C ARG A 372 -12.36 5.86 11.50
N GLU A 373 -12.39 5.58 10.20
CA GLU A 373 -11.19 5.28 9.41
C GLU A 373 -10.21 6.47 9.41
N LEU A 374 -10.72 7.69 9.29
CA LEU A 374 -9.88 8.89 9.40
C LEU A 374 -9.30 9.08 10.81
N CYS A 375 -10.05 8.73 11.85
CA CYS A 375 -9.53 8.71 13.21
C CYS A 375 -8.37 7.72 13.38
N ASP A 376 -8.52 6.52 12.83
CA ASP A 376 -7.46 5.51 12.82
C ASP A 376 -6.22 6.00 12.04
N ASP A 377 -6.40 6.65 10.90
CA ASP A 377 -5.32 7.27 10.11
C ASP A 377 -4.59 8.37 10.91
N LEU A 378 -5.31 9.19 11.68
CA LEU A 378 -4.73 10.21 12.56
C LEU A 378 -3.94 9.58 13.72
N HIS A 379 -4.45 8.52 14.35
CA HIS A 379 -3.72 7.77 15.38
C HIS A 379 -2.45 7.12 14.82
N TYR A 380 -2.53 6.54 13.62
CA TYR A 380 -1.37 6.02 12.92
C TYR A 380 -0.32 7.12 12.66
N ARG A 381 -0.78 8.32 12.22
CA ARG A 381 0.11 9.46 12.03
C ARG A 381 0.83 9.86 13.33
N ALA A 382 0.13 9.84 14.47
CA ALA A 382 0.73 10.14 15.78
C ALA A 382 1.85 9.15 16.11
N GLN A 383 1.64 7.86 15.90
CA GLN A 383 2.66 6.82 16.12
C GLN A 383 3.87 7.04 15.21
N SER A 384 3.65 7.35 13.92
CA SER A 384 4.74 7.59 12.96
C SER A 384 5.58 8.81 13.35
N ILE A 385 4.96 9.88 13.87
CA ILE A 385 5.67 11.05 14.38
C ILE A 385 6.50 10.68 15.61
N ASP A 386 5.93 9.95 16.56
CA ASP A 386 6.64 9.52 17.78
C ASP A 386 7.86 8.64 17.44
N ILE A 387 7.74 7.75 16.45
CA ILE A 387 8.86 6.92 15.96
C ILE A 387 9.95 7.80 15.37
N ALA A 388 9.62 8.79 14.55
CA ALA A 388 10.57 9.73 13.96
C ALA A 388 11.29 10.57 15.03
N VAL A 389 10.57 11.05 16.05
CA VAL A 389 11.13 11.80 17.17
C VAL A 389 12.08 10.93 18.00
N LYS A 390 11.70 9.69 18.33
CA LYS A 390 12.55 8.73 19.04
C LYS A 390 13.82 8.39 18.25
N ALA A 391 13.77 8.42 16.92
CA ALA A 391 14.93 8.27 16.05
C ALA A 391 15.81 9.53 15.98
N GLY A 392 15.42 10.61 16.65
CA GLY A 392 16.17 11.85 16.76
C GLY A 392 16.08 12.77 15.53
N LEU A 393 15.12 12.57 14.62
CA LEU A 393 15.04 13.36 13.38
C LEU A 393 14.74 14.84 13.65
N SER A 394 13.84 15.13 14.58
CA SER A 394 13.50 16.50 14.95
C SER A 394 14.69 17.28 15.56
N SER A 395 15.72 16.57 16.05
CA SER A 395 16.96 17.18 16.56
C SER A 395 18.04 17.38 15.49
N ARG A 396 17.87 16.79 14.28
CA ARG A 396 18.83 16.96 13.18
C ARG A 396 18.67 18.30 12.48
N ALA A 397 19.73 18.73 11.81
CA ALA A 397 19.69 19.93 10.98
C ALA A 397 18.72 19.73 9.81
N GLN A 398 18.05 20.82 9.42
CA GLN A 398 17.21 20.82 8.23
C GLN A 398 18.04 20.55 6.98
N PRO A 399 17.68 19.59 6.12
CA PRO A 399 18.32 19.41 4.83
C PRO A 399 18.19 20.65 3.94
N GLY A 400 19.22 20.94 3.14
CA GLY A 400 19.22 22.09 2.24
C GLY A 400 18.27 21.98 1.04
N ARG A 401 17.69 20.79 0.83
CA ARG A 401 16.77 20.46 -0.24
C ARG A 401 15.81 19.38 0.21
N LEU A 402 14.56 19.44 -0.24
CA LEU A 402 13.57 18.38 -0.07
C LEU A 402 13.89 17.18 -0.98
N PRO A 403 13.33 15.99 -0.70
CA PRO A 403 13.47 14.83 -1.58
C PRO A 403 12.93 15.10 -2.98
N ASP A 404 13.46 14.42 -3.99
CA ASP A 404 13.16 14.73 -5.41
C ASP A 404 11.69 14.54 -5.79
N ASN A 405 10.99 13.63 -5.13
CA ASN A 405 9.58 13.32 -5.36
C ASN A 405 8.79 13.17 -4.06
N ILE A 406 7.48 13.10 -4.19
CA ILE A 406 6.54 13.04 -3.06
C ILE A 406 6.72 11.80 -2.15
N TYR A 407 7.37 10.74 -2.66
CA TYR A 407 7.58 9.49 -1.90
C TYR A 407 8.85 9.50 -1.07
N GLY A 408 9.74 10.47 -1.29
CA GLY A 408 11.00 10.56 -0.59
C GLY A 408 12.00 9.44 -0.90
N THR A 409 11.67 8.50 -1.71
CA THR A 409 12.27 7.26 -2.26
C THR A 409 13.56 6.70 -1.65
N SER A 410 14.09 7.28 -0.58
CA SER A 410 15.22 6.75 0.21
C SER A 410 15.42 7.51 1.50
N GLY A 411 16.01 6.84 2.50
CA GLY A 411 16.42 7.44 3.76
C GLY A 411 15.27 7.87 4.67
N ASP A 412 15.52 8.92 5.46
CA ASP A 412 14.63 9.34 6.53
C ASP A 412 13.22 9.75 6.06
N TRP A 413 13.11 10.33 4.89
CA TRP A 413 11.83 10.76 4.31
C TRP A 413 10.90 9.58 4.00
N GLU A 414 11.43 8.49 3.47
CA GLU A 414 10.66 7.28 3.19
C GLU A 414 10.36 6.51 4.48
N THR A 415 11.35 6.42 5.38
CA THR A 415 11.26 5.60 6.59
C THR A 415 10.29 6.17 7.63
N TYR A 416 10.39 7.46 7.93
CA TYR A 416 9.69 8.03 9.08
C TYR A 416 8.53 8.94 8.73
N SER A 417 8.55 9.54 7.58
CA SER A 417 7.45 10.34 7.06
C SER A 417 7.68 10.65 5.61
N THR A 418 6.65 10.55 4.80
CA THR A 418 6.68 11.00 3.41
C THR A 418 5.58 12.03 3.18
N PRO A 419 5.81 13.02 2.31
CA PRO A 419 4.74 13.91 1.88
C PRO A 419 3.52 13.16 1.33
N SER A 420 3.74 11.98 0.73
CA SER A 420 2.69 11.15 0.15
C SER A 420 1.74 10.56 1.21
N ARG A 421 2.21 10.27 2.41
CA ARG A 421 1.35 9.81 3.53
C ARG A 421 0.38 10.91 3.95
N ASP A 422 0.89 12.13 4.15
CA ASP A 422 0.08 13.28 4.49
C ASP A 422 -0.88 13.65 3.35
N ALA A 423 -0.46 13.55 2.07
CA ALA A 423 -1.33 13.78 0.93
C ALA A 423 -2.47 12.74 0.85
N ARG A 424 -2.21 11.48 1.20
CA ARG A 424 -3.22 10.42 1.26
C ARG A 424 -4.27 10.71 2.36
N LEU A 425 -3.82 11.08 3.56
CA LEU A 425 -4.70 11.48 4.65
C LEU A 425 -5.61 12.66 4.22
N LYS A 426 -5.03 13.69 3.60
CA LYS A 426 -5.76 14.85 3.08
C LYS A 426 -6.78 14.46 2.02
N THR A 427 -6.42 13.57 1.08
CA THR A 427 -7.35 13.03 0.08
C THR A 427 -8.54 12.34 0.74
N SER A 428 -8.33 11.58 1.82
CA SER A 428 -9.42 10.89 2.52
C SER A 428 -10.39 11.87 3.23
N PHE A 429 -9.91 13.00 3.75
CA PHE A 429 -10.79 14.06 4.26
C PHE A 429 -11.60 14.75 3.15
N VAL A 430 -11.00 14.99 2.00
CA VAL A 430 -11.71 15.51 0.82
C VAL A 430 -12.77 14.51 0.34
N GLU A 431 -12.43 13.23 0.27
CA GLU A 431 -13.35 12.16 -0.12
C GLU A 431 -14.55 12.05 0.82
N LEU A 432 -14.35 12.20 2.13
CA LEU A 432 -15.45 12.25 3.11
C LEU A 432 -16.42 13.38 2.79
N ARG A 433 -15.92 14.59 2.57
CA ARG A 433 -16.78 15.75 2.24
C ARG A 433 -17.53 15.55 0.92
N GLU A 434 -16.84 15.07 -0.12
CA GLU A 434 -17.45 14.78 -1.43
C GLU A 434 -18.52 13.70 -1.34
N GLN A 435 -18.31 12.66 -0.55
CA GLN A 435 -19.28 11.58 -0.37
C GLN A 435 -20.53 12.06 0.36
N ILE A 436 -20.38 12.91 1.38
CA ILE A 436 -21.51 13.51 2.08
C ILE A 436 -22.30 14.46 1.18
N ALA A 437 -21.62 15.28 0.36
CA ALA A 437 -22.28 16.11 -0.66
C ALA A 437 -23.11 15.24 -1.64
N ARG A 438 -22.55 14.13 -2.09
CA ARG A 438 -23.25 13.19 -2.95
C ARG A 438 -24.49 12.58 -2.29
N PHE A 439 -24.43 12.21 -1.02
CA PHE A 439 -25.60 11.70 -0.30
C PHE A 439 -26.72 12.74 -0.19
N ALA A 440 -26.36 14.00 0.03
CA ALA A 440 -27.34 15.09 0.04
C ALA A 440 -28.01 15.25 -1.33
N GLU A 441 -27.24 15.25 -2.42
CA GLU A 441 -27.76 15.31 -3.80
C GLU A 441 -28.66 14.11 -4.12
N MET A 442 -28.28 12.89 -3.74
CA MET A 442 -29.08 11.68 -3.92
C MET A 442 -30.43 11.79 -3.18
N ALA A 443 -30.43 12.35 -1.96
CA ALA A 443 -31.66 12.56 -1.20
C ALA A 443 -32.58 13.62 -1.87
N GLU A 444 -32.01 14.72 -2.36
CA GLU A 444 -32.77 15.77 -3.06
C GLU A 444 -33.40 15.27 -4.36
N THR A 445 -32.67 14.41 -5.09
CA THR A 445 -33.15 13.85 -6.37
C THR A 445 -34.02 12.62 -6.19
N GLY A 446 -34.13 12.07 -4.99
CA GLY A 446 -34.84 10.82 -4.72
C GLY A 446 -34.20 9.62 -5.43
N ASP A 447 -32.87 9.57 -5.45
CA ASP A 447 -32.12 8.46 -6.08
C ASP A 447 -32.46 7.13 -5.39
N PRO A 448 -32.99 6.13 -6.12
CA PRO A 448 -33.40 4.85 -5.54
C PRO A 448 -32.22 4.02 -4.98
N LYS A 449 -30.99 4.41 -5.23
CA LYS A 449 -29.80 3.78 -4.64
C LYS A 449 -29.52 4.25 -3.22
N LEU A 450 -30.17 5.32 -2.74
CA LEU A 450 -30.02 5.78 -1.37
C LEU A 450 -30.90 4.91 -0.45
N ASP A 451 -30.28 4.07 0.37
CA ASP A 451 -30.95 3.24 1.38
C ASP A 451 -31.04 4.03 2.69
N TYR A 452 -32.09 4.85 2.78
CA TYR A 452 -32.34 5.72 3.93
C TYR A 452 -33.84 5.86 4.19
N GLU A 453 -34.26 5.53 5.40
CA GLU A 453 -35.66 5.58 5.84
C GLU A 453 -36.01 6.81 6.71
N GLY A 454 -35.04 7.69 6.99
CA GLY A 454 -35.24 8.87 7.81
C GLY A 454 -35.87 10.05 7.05
N ASP A 455 -36.23 11.11 7.80
CA ASP A 455 -36.87 12.31 7.24
C ASP A 455 -35.85 13.39 6.79
N ASP A 456 -34.63 13.40 7.33
CA ASP A 456 -33.63 14.45 7.08
C ASP A 456 -32.21 13.83 7.08
N VAL A 457 -31.78 13.36 5.91
CA VAL A 457 -30.49 12.72 5.72
C VAL A 457 -29.31 13.62 6.14
N ALA A 458 -29.40 14.92 5.86
CA ALA A 458 -28.34 15.87 6.18
C ALA A 458 -28.21 16.07 7.70
N ARG A 459 -29.34 16.13 8.44
CA ARG A 459 -29.35 16.18 9.90
C ARG A 459 -28.72 14.90 10.48
N ASP A 460 -29.14 13.76 10.03
CA ASP A 460 -28.75 12.47 10.62
C ASP A 460 -27.27 12.15 10.30
N ILE A 461 -26.78 12.52 9.12
CA ILE A 461 -25.35 12.50 8.80
C ILE A 461 -24.57 13.45 9.71
N ALA A 462 -25.04 14.69 9.88
CA ALA A 462 -24.37 15.67 10.74
C ALA A 462 -24.29 15.21 12.20
N GLU A 463 -25.33 14.55 12.70
CA GLU A 463 -25.34 13.99 14.04
C GLU A 463 -24.37 12.82 14.17
N ALA A 464 -24.40 11.89 13.22
CA ALA A 464 -23.48 10.76 13.15
C ALA A 464 -22.01 11.22 13.07
N TYR A 465 -21.73 12.19 12.21
CA TYR A 465 -20.42 12.81 12.08
C TYR A 465 -19.94 13.40 13.40
N ARG A 466 -20.78 14.22 14.09
CA ARG A 466 -20.40 14.83 15.37
C ARG A 466 -20.11 13.78 16.43
N GLN A 467 -20.95 12.75 16.54
CA GLN A 467 -20.76 11.67 17.51
C GLN A 467 -19.43 10.96 17.33
N GLU A 468 -19.07 10.61 16.09
CA GLU A 468 -17.79 9.95 15.79
C GLU A 468 -16.59 10.91 15.94
N ALA A 469 -16.76 12.17 15.53
CA ALA A 469 -15.71 13.19 15.68
C ALA A 469 -15.42 13.52 17.15
N GLU A 470 -16.46 13.59 18.01
CA GLU A 470 -16.32 13.78 19.46
C GLU A 470 -15.66 12.58 20.14
N ALA A 471 -15.90 11.36 19.65
CA ALA A 471 -15.28 10.15 20.16
C ALA A 471 -13.81 10.00 19.76
N CYS A 472 -13.35 10.77 18.77
CA CYS A 472 -12.00 10.72 18.25
C CYS A 472 -11.10 11.75 18.92
N GLU A 473 -10.18 11.29 19.75
CA GLU A 473 -9.14 12.10 20.37
C GLU A 473 -7.76 11.55 20.03
N VAL A 474 -6.93 12.36 19.39
CA VAL A 474 -5.54 12.04 19.10
C VAL A 474 -4.64 12.61 20.20
N VAL A 475 -3.79 11.78 20.75
CA VAL A 475 -2.77 12.20 21.72
C VAL A 475 -1.41 12.14 21.06
N TYR A 476 -0.66 13.25 21.09
CA TYR A 476 0.73 13.28 20.62
C TYR A 476 1.68 13.78 21.72
N THR A 477 2.94 13.42 21.61
CA THR A 477 3.97 13.86 22.55
C THR A 477 4.62 15.14 22.03
N ALA A 478 4.51 16.23 22.77
CA ALA A 478 5.18 17.50 22.47
C ALA A 478 6.70 17.41 22.67
N SER A 479 7.42 18.43 22.21
CA SER A 479 8.90 18.46 22.29
C SER A 479 9.45 18.43 23.70
N ASP A 480 8.69 18.90 24.69
CA ASP A 480 9.04 18.88 26.13
C ASP A 480 8.66 17.55 26.81
N GLY A 481 8.10 16.59 26.07
CA GLY A 481 7.62 15.31 26.58
C GLY A 481 6.20 15.35 27.15
N SER A 482 5.53 16.49 27.16
CA SER A 482 4.13 16.58 27.61
C SER A 482 3.16 15.98 26.58
N ALA A 483 2.08 15.37 27.06
CA ALA A 483 1.01 14.90 26.18
C ALA A 483 0.11 16.07 25.77
N ARG A 484 -0.16 16.15 24.46
CA ARG A 484 -1.11 17.09 23.88
C ARG A 484 -2.29 16.32 23.27
N ARG A 485 -3.48 16.88 23.42
CA ARG A 485 -4.72 16.30 22.92
C ARG A 485 -5.25 17.14 21.76
N LEU A 486 -5.69 16.47 20.72
CA LEU A 486 -6.24 17.08 19.52
C LEU A 486 -7.53 16.35 19.16
N GLY A 487 -8.66 17.04 19.16
CA GLY A 487 -9.93 16.48 18.70
C GLY A 487 -9.96 16.37 17.18
N PHE A 488 -10.87 15.55 16.65
CA PHE A 488 -11.01 15.31 15.20
C PHE A 488 -11.19 16.60 14.39
N GLU A 489 -12.13 17.47 14.82
CA GLU A 489 -12.40 18.74 14.13
C GLU A 489 -11.22 19.71 14.18
N GLU A 490 -10.50 19.73 15.29
CA GLU A 490 -9.28 20.51 15.40
C GLU A 490 -8.19 19.97 14.46
N ALA A 491 -8.01 18.64 14.38
CA ALA A 491 -7.10 18.01 13.45
C ALA A 491 -7.50 18.31 11.99
N ARG A 492 -8.81 18.26 11.66
CA ARG A 492 -9.32 18.63 10.34
C ARG A 492 -9.04 20.10 10.01
N ALA A 493 -9.30 21.00 10.92
CA ALA A 493 -9.07 22.43 10.72
C ALA A 493 -7.58 22.76 10.50
N ARG A 494 -6.66 22.00 11.14
CA ARG A 494 -5.20 22.14 11.00
C ARG A 494 -4.61 21.29 9.89
N LEU A 495 -5.42 20.54 9.14
CA LEU A 495 -4.95 19.47 8.22
C LEU A 495 -3.90 19.94 7.22
N PHE A 496 -4.08 21.14 6.66
CA PHE A 496 -3.16 21.73 5.70
C PHE A 496 -1.99 22.51 6.34
N ASP A 497 -1.99 22.65 7.66
CA ASP A 497 -0.87 23.13 8.44
C ASP A 497 0.02 21.97 8.97
N PHE A 498 -0.42 20.72 8.89
CA PHE A 498 0.40 19.56 9.25
C PHE A 498 1.68 19.52 8.42
N SER A 499 2.83 19.58 9.10
CA SER A 499 4.10 19.40 8.42
C SER A 499 4.35 17.94 8.06
N PHE A 500 4.64 17.67 6.80
CA PHE A 500 5.12 16.38 6.33
C PHE A 500 6.62 16.16 6.59
N ASP A 501 7.34 17.20 7.00
CA ASP A 501 8.80 17.19 7.17
C ASP A 501 9.19 16.55 8.51
N PRO A 502 9.89 15.40 8.51
CA PRO A 502 10.24 14.71 9.75
C PRO A 502 11.25 15.45 10.61
N HIS A 503 11.88 16.51 10.08
CA HIS A 503 12.86 17.33 10.82
C HIS A 503 12.21 18.41 11.68
N HIS A 504 10.92 18.70 11.47
CA HIS A 504 10.19 19.65 12.30
C HIS A 504 9.81 19.05 13.66
N CYS A 505 9.66 19.91 14.64
CA CYS A 505 9.15 19.54 15.97
C CYS A 505 7.73 18.95 15.90
N PRO A 506 7.30 18.13 16.87
CA PRO A 506 5.96 17.56 16.93
C PRO A 506 4.85 18.61 16.80
N GLU A 507 5.00 19.76 17.41
CA GLU A 507 4.02 20.85 17.37
C GLU A 507 3.76 21.31 15.93
N LEU A 508 4.80 21.58 15.16
CA LEU A 508 4.68 21.93 13.74
C LEU A 508 4.21 20.74 12.88
N ARG A 509 4.57 19.51 13.26
CA ARG A 509 4.05 18.30 12.62
C ARG A 509 2.52 18.22 12.76
N TRP A 510 1.96 18.72 13.86
CA TRP A 510 0.52 18.81 14.11
C TRP A 510 -0.10 20.18 13.81
N GLY A 511 0.62 21.02 13.06
CA GLY A 511 0.10 22.28 12.56
C GLY A 511 -0.24 23.30 13.66
N ALA A 512 0.50 23.28 14.77
CA ALA A 512 0.32 24.25 15.85
C ALA A 512 0.55 25.67 15.34
N THR A 513 -0.35 26.58 15.70
CA THR A 513 -0.28 28.02 15.40
C THR A 513 -0.28 28.87 16.67
N ALA A 514 -0.85 28.37 17.77
CA ALA A 514 -0.91 29.10 19.03
C ALA A 514 0.46 29.25 19.68
N ALA A 515 0.77 30.43 20.18
CA ALA A 515 2.08 30.75 20.79
C ALA A 515 2.39 29.85 21.98
N GLU A 516 1.39 29.51 22.80
CA GLU A 516 1.52 28.63 23.97
C GLU A 516 1.88 27.19 23.56
N GLU A 517 1.32 26.70 22.46
CA GLU A 517 1.63 25.37 21.93
C GLU A 517 3.02 25.34 21.31
N LEU A 518 3.39 26.38 20.59
CA LEU A 518 4.70 26.52 19.95
C LEU A 518 5.85 26.85 20.94
N ALA A 519 5.55 27.21 22.19
CA ALA A 519 6.54 27.53 23.20
C ALA A 519 7.47 26.34 23.54
N THR A 520 6.97 25.09 23.35
CA THR A 520 7.76 23.88 23.58
C THR A 520 8.58 23.44 22.37
N CYS A 521 8.29 23.98 21.17
CA CYS A 521 8.99 23.63 19.93
C CYS A 521 10.42 24.22 19.88
N PRO A 522 11.46 23.38 19.82
CA PRO A 522 12.87 23.84 19.82
C PRO A 522 13.35 24.32 18.43
N ASP A 523 12.50 24.28 17.42
CA ASP A 523 12.89 24.60 16.05
C ASP A 523 13.34 26.07 15.93
N GLY A 524 14.60 26.23 15.52
CA GLY A 524 15.21 27.54 15.28
C GLY A 524 14.71 28.20 13.99
N ALA A 525 15.21 29.40 13.71
CA ALA A 525 14.78 30.23 12.59
C ALA A 525 14.85 29.52 11.22
N THR A 526 15.85 28.66 10.99
CA THR A 526 16.00 27.91 9.74
C THR A 526 14.85 26.94 9.51
N LYS A 527 14.51 26.10 10.52
CA LYS A 527 13.41 25.12 10.40
C LYS A 527 12.06 25.83 10.27
N ARG A 528 11.83 26.90 11.03
CA ARG A 528 10.62 27.71 10.90
C ARG A 528 10.50 28.33 9.52
N ALA A 529 11.61 28.82 8.93
CA ALA A 529 11.59 29.34 7.56
C ALA A 529 11.26 28.26 6.52
N TRP A 530 11.70 27.02 6.73
CA TRP A 530 11.31 25.89 5.89
C TRP A 530 9.84 25.53 6.05
N TYR A 531 9.34 25.48 7.28
CA TYR A 531 7.91 25.23 7.55
C TYR A 531 7.02 26.24 6.82
N GLU A 532 7.31 27.54 6.95
CA GLU A 532 6.54 28.59 6.26
C GLU A 532 6.62 28.45 4.74
N ALA A 533 7.81 28.21 4.20
CA ALA A 533 7.99 28.08 2.77
C ALA A 533 7.31 26.84 2.16
N GLN A 534 7.09 25.79 2.94
CA GLN A 534 6.42 24.55 2.51
C GLN A 534 4.89 24.67 2.47
N ARG A 535 4.28 25.80 2.82
CA ARG A 535 2.82 25.97 2.89
C ARG A 535 2.10 25.51 1.62
N ARG A 536 2.58 25.91 0.44
CA ARG A 536 1.99 25.51 -0.85
C ARG A 536 2.04 24.00 -1.07
N LEU A 537 3.12 23.33 -0.68
CA LEU A 537 3.26 21.88 -0.76
C LEU A 537 2.35 21.17 0.24
N ARG A 538 2.08 21.76 1.41
CA ARG A 538 1.14 21.19 2.36
C ARG A 538 -0.30 21.19 1.85
N ASN A 539 -0.67 22.13 0.96
CA ASN A 539 -1.99 22.17 0.32
C ASN A 539 -2.17 21.12 -0.78
N GLN A 540 -1.11 20.37 -1.12
CA GLN A 540 -1.14 19.42 -2.23
C GLN A 540 -1.69 18.06 -1.80
N THR A 541 -2.61 17.52 -2.62
CA THR A 541 -3.14 16.16 -2.50
C THR A 541 -2.72 15.25 -3.65
N GLU A 542 -2.14 15.82 -4.72
CA GLU A 542 -1.61 15.06 -5.86
C GLU A 542 -0.48 14.11 -5.42
N ARG A 543 -0.54 12.85 -5.86
CA ARG A 543 0.37 11.78 -5.42
C ARG A 543 1.07 11.05 -6.57
N ALA A 544 0.99 11.56 -7.80
CA ALA A 544 1.74 10.96 -8.89
C ALA A 544 3.25 10.98 -8.60
N TYR A 545 3.95 9.94 -9.03
CA TYR A 545 5.39 9.80 -8.74
C TYR A 545 6.24 10.95 -9.27
N ASP A 546 5.86 11.54 -10.37
CA ASP A 546 6.53 12.66 -11.02
C ASP A 546 6.19 14.03 -10.41
N VAL A 547 5.36 14.05 -9.35
CA VAL A 547 5.14 15.26 -8.57
C VAL A 547 6.46 15.69 -7.94
N ARG A 548 6.94 16.84 -8.41
CA ARG A 548 8.22 17.40 -7.99
C ARG A 548 8.16 17.84 -6.52
N MET A 549 9.14 17.41 -5.74
CA MET A 549 9.35 17.84 -4.36
C MET A 549 10.76 18.42 -4.13
N GLY A 550 11.71 18.16 -5.02
CA GLY A 550 13.10 18.54 -4.91
C GLY A 550 13.32 20.07 -4.99
N PHE A 551 12.79 20.81 -4.00
CA PHE A 551 12.92 22.25 -3.88
C PHE A 551 13.94 22.65 -2.81
N THR A 552 14.68 23.70 -3.06
CA THR A 552 15.43 24.44 -2.05
C THR A 552 14.52 25.43 -1.33
N LEU A 553 14.96 25.97 -0.21
CA LEU A 553 14.23 27.01 0.52
C LEU A 553 14.01 28.26 -0.37
N ALA A 554 14.97 28.60 -1.24
CA ALA A 554 14.85 29.72 -2.17
C ALA A 554 13.77 29.47 -3.22
N ASP A 555 13.71 28.24 -3.78
CA ASP A 555 12.68 27.85 -4.76
C ASP A 555 11.27 27.99 -4.16
N LEU A 556 11.07 27.49 -2.92
CA LEU A 556 9.79 27.56 -2.24
C LEU A 556 9.37 29.00 -1.93
N LYS A 557 10.29 29.83 -1.46
CA LYS A 557 10.02 31.26 -1.20
C LYS A 557 9.68 32.03 -2.48
N ALA A 558 10.25 31.62 -3.61
CA ALA A 558 9.95 32.19 -4.92
C ALA A 558 8.67 31.63 -5.57
N ALA A 559 7.99 30.67 -4.90
CA ALA A 559 6.79 30.00 -5.39
C ALA A 559 6.95 29.50 -6.85
N VAL A 560 8.08 28.86 -7.15
CA VAL A 560 8.37 28.38 -8.51
C VAL A 560 7.30 27.37 -8.99
N PRO A 561 7.09 27.22 -10.31
CA PRO A 561 6.11 26.29 -10.85
C PRO A 561 6.25 24.88 -10.29
N GLY A 562 5.13 24.25 -9.91
CA GLY A 562 5.07 22.93 -9.31
C GLY A 562 5.29 22.90 -7.80
N SER A 563 5.48 24.05 -7.12
CA SER A 563 5.66 24.12 -5.66
C SER A 563 4.34 24.03 -4.86
N GLY A 564 3.27 23.50 -5.45
CA GLY A 564 1.99 23.28 -4.80
C GLY A 564 0.92 24.36 -5.08
N SER A 565 -0.14 24.38 -4.27
CA SER A 565 -1.32 25.25 -4.40
C SER A 565 -1.37 26.33 -3.31
N ASP A 566 -1.85 27.51 -3.65
CA ASP A 566 -2.07 28.59 -2.66
C ASP A 566 -3.31 28.33 -1.80
N VAL A 567 -4.30 27.63 -2.35
CA VAL A 567 -5.59 27.36 -1.71
C VAL A 567 -5.67 25.86 -1.40
N PRO A 568 -5.92 25.49 -0.14
CA PRO A 568 -6.16 24.08 0.22
C PRO A 568 -7.53 23.62 -0.32
N PRO A 569 -7.70 22.33 -0.58
CA PRO A 569 -9.02 21.74 -0.83
C PRO A 569 -9.95 21.91 0.37
N GLU A 570 -11.25 22.00 0.10
CA GLU A 570 -12.28 22.06 1.13
C GLU A 570 -12.46 20.70 1.82
N THR A 571 -12.56 20.73 3.16
CA THR A 571 -12.78 19.55 4.01
C THR A 571 -13.85 19.77 5.08
N ASP A 572 -14.49 20.94 5.12
CA ASP A 572 -15.51 21.26 6.11
C ASP A 572 -16.84 20.57 5.77
N VAL A 573 -17.15 19.51 6.53
CA VAL A 573 -18.38 18.73 6.40
C VAL A 573 -19.56 19.44 7.03
N LEU A 574 -19.38 20.03 8.23
CA LEU A 574 -20.48 20.69 8.95
C LEU A 574 -20.89 21.99 8.26
N GLY A 575 -19.92 22.73 7.69
CA GLY A 575 -20.19 23.89 6.86
C GLY A 575 -21.00 23.52 5.61
N LEU A 576 -20.59 22.48 4.88
CA LEU A 576 -21.33 21.95 3.72
C LEU A 576 -22.78 21.60 4.07
N ILE A 577 -23.03 20.86 5.16
CA ILE A 577 -24.38 20.46 5.58
C ILE A 577 -25.22 21.70 5.93
N GLY A 578 -24.61 22.71 6.54
CA GLY A 578 -25.26 23.99 6.82
C GLY A 578 -25.66 24.75 5.56
N GLU A 579 -24.85 24.76 4.54
CA GLU A 579 -25.13 25.39 3.23
C GLU A 579 -26.26 24.67 2.49
N VAL A 580 -26.25 23.33 2.42
CA VAL A 580 -27.33 22.53 1.82
C VAL A 580 -28.67 22.83 2.47
N LYS A 581 -28.74 22.95 3.81
CA LYS A 581 -29.98 23.32 4.53
C LYS A 581 -30.46 24.73 4.22
N ALA A 582 -29.55 25.68 4.09
CA ALA A 582 -29.93 27.06 3.77
C ALA A 582 -30.51 27.18 2.34
N GLU A 583 -29.98 26.44 1.39
CA GLU A 583 -30.47 26.39 0.02
C GLU A 583 -31.85 25.72 -0.08
N SER A 584 -32.06 24.59 0.61
CA SER A 584 -33.36 23.90 0.64
C SER A 584 -34.48 24.80 1.22
N VAL A 585 -34.21 25.53 2.33
CA VAL A 585 -35.15 26.46 2.92
C VAL A 585 -35.45 27.65 1.99
N SER A 586 -34.45 28.17 1.29
CA SER A 586 -34.63 29.26 0.32
C SER A 586 -35.39 28.80 -0.93
N GLY A 587 -35.16 27.58 -1.40
CA GLY A 587 -35.87 26.97 -2.53
C GLY A 587 -37.34 26.70 -2.22
N GLU A 588 -37.70 26.27 -1.01
CA GLU A 588 -39.08 26.09 -0.57
C GLU A 588 -39.82 27.45 -0.46
N SER A 589 -39.14 28.49 0.05
CA SER A 589 -39.76 29.84 0.15
C SER A 589 -40.07 30.44 -1.23
N VAL A 590 -39.25 30.17 -2.24
CA VAL A 590 -39.48 30.61 -3.64
C VAL A 590 -40.62 29.84 -4.27
N ARG A 591 -40.74 28.53 -4.04
CA ARG A 591 -41.85 27.71 -4.57
C ARG A 591 -43.18 28.07 -3.88
N ALA A 592 -43.18 28.40 -2.59
CA ALA A 592 -44.38 28.82 -1.87
C ALA A 592 -44.87 30.22 -2.30
N SER A 593 -43.99 31.08 -2.84
CA SER A 593 -44.35 32.43 -3.30
C SER A 593 -44.83 32.47 -4.76
N THR A 594 -44.71 31.38 -5.52
CA THR A 594 -45.11 31.26 -6.94
C THR A 594 -46.31 30.33 -7.15
N GLY A 595 -47.10 30.02 -6.12
CA GLY A 595 -48.37 29.31 -6.24
C GLY A 595 -49.45 30.21 -6.83
N PRO A 596 -50.43 29.63 -7.60
CA PRO A 596 -51.25 30.28 -8.58
C PRO A 596 -52.19 31.36 -8.09
#